data_8ac19202a3d60e9acfacb61e7f630d9a
#
_entry.id   8ac19202a3d60e9acfacb61e7f630d9a
#
_cell.length_a   1.000
_cell.length_b   1.000
_cell.length_c   1.000
_cell.angle_alpha   90.00
_cell.angle_beta   90.00
_cell.angle_gamma   90.00
#
_symmetry.space_group_name_H-M   'P 1'
#
loop_
_entity.id
_entity.type
_entity.pdbx_description
1 polymer ?
#
loop_
_entity_poly.entity_id
_entity_poly.type
_entity_poly.pdbx_seq_one_letter_code
_entity_poly.pdbx_strand_id
1 'polypeptide(L)'
;MQIKLENPLLLSKVVELISNLVIEVKFKIDSSGMSVIAIDPANVAMVRFFLAKNAFSQFDLEAKQEIWGVNLEDLKKILRRAGIKSSLILKREENRLNIEMSDKIKRNFTLNLIDIKSEDKEMPNLEFSAKVEINSADLIDAVEDCAVVADACSFVIENNNFIIEAKSLNSARSEFSGDEVNIQAENCKSKYSIEYLNKFVKGSKLCDKTILNFANDHPLRMDLNIENMELNFILAPRVESED
;
A
#
# COMPACT_ATOMS: atom_id res chain seq x y z
N MET A 1 12.38 -2.56 23.92
CA MET A 1 11.20 -1.97 23.26
C MET A 1 10.05 -2.96 23.18
N GLN A 2 8.80 -2.51 23.44
CA GLN A 2 7.60 -3.36 23.33
C GLN A 2 6.42 -2.55 22.79
N ILE A 3 5.70 -3.12 21.84
CA ILE A 3 4.46 -2.55 21.30
C ILE A 3 3.36 -3.60 21.24
N LYS A 4 2.08 -3.19 21.43
CA LYS A 4 0.94 -4.08 21.46
C LYS A 4 -0.19 -3.57 20.58
N LEU A 5 -0.75 -4.46 19.75
CA LEU A 5 -1.97 -4.26 18.98
C LEU A 5 -3.07 -5.19 19.49
N GLU A 6 -4.26 -4.65 19.74
CA GLU A 6 -5.42 -5.46 20.14
C GLU A 6 -6.10 -6.15 18.94
N ASN A 7 -5.89 -5.61 17.73
CA ASN A 7 -6.35 -6.23 16.50
C ASN A 7 -5.25 -6.18 15.43
N PRO A 8 -4.48 -7.26 15.25
CA PRO A 8 -3.38 -7.30 14.29
C PRO A 8 -3.80 -7.60 12.85
N LEU A 9 -5.09 -7.82 12.56
CA LEU A 9 -5.54 -8.23 11.22
C LEU A 9 -5.22 -7.19 10.15
N LEU A 10 -5.37 -5.90 10.48
CA LEU A 10 -5.03 -4.83 9.55
C LEU A 10 -3.54 -4.85 9.21
N LEU A 11 -2.67 -4.93 10.22
CA LEU A 11 -1.22 -5.06 10.01
C LEU A 11 -0.89 -6.32 9.19
N SER A 12 -1.54 -7.44 9.46
CA SER A 12 -1.35 -8.69 8.69
C SER A 12 -1.68 -8.51 7.21
N LYS A 13 -2.82 -7.85 6.90
CA LYS A 13 -3.22 -7.56 5.51
C LYS A 13 -2.23 -6.61 4.82
N VAL A 14 -1.78 -5.57 5.51
CA VAL A 14 -0.81 -4.62 4.95
C VAL A 14 0.54 -5.28 4.69
N VAL A 15 1.04 -6.10 5.61
CA VAL A 15 2.28 -6.87 5.40
C VAL A 15 2.13 -7.81 4.19
N GLU A 16 0.97 -8.43 4.00
CA GLU A 16 0.68 -9.23 2.82
C GLU A 16 0.70 -8.40 1.53
N LEU A 17 0.10 -7.22 1.52
CA LEU A 17 0.11 -6.31 0.37
C LEU A 17 1.53 -5.87 0.01
N ILE A 18 2.29 -5.40 0.98
CA ILE A 18 3.67 -4.93 0.76
C ILE A 18 4.56 -6.09 0.29
N SER A 19 4.35 -7.31 0.79
CA SER A 19 5.13 -8.51 0.38
C SER A 19 4.94 -8.90 -1.10
N ASN A 20 3.90 -8.38 -1.78
CA ASN A 20 3.76 -8.55 -3.23
C ASN A 20 4.66 -7.61 -4.06
N LEU A 21 5.27 -6.62 -3.42
CA LEU A 21 6.15 -5.64 -4.08
C LEU A 21 7.62 -5.85 -3.70
N VAL A 22 7.89 -6.12 -2.42
CA VAL A 22 9.24 -6.23 -1.88
C VAL A 22 9.35 -7.39 -0.89
N ILE A 23 10.56 -7.96 -0.78
CA ILE A 23 10.83 -9.12 0.09
C ILE A 23 11.26 -8.65 1.49
N GLU A 24 12.05 -7.60 1.56
CA GLU A 24 12.65 -7.10 2.78
C GLU A 24 12.37 -5.61 2.99
N VAL A 25 12.07 -5.22 4.22
CA VAL A 25 11.80 -3.82 4.57
C VAL A 25 12.44 -3.44 5.89
N LYS A 26 12.67 -2.13 6.05
CA LYS A 26 12.98 -1.50 7.33
C LYS A 26 11.69 -0.94 7.92
N PHE A 27 11.21 -1.51 9.04
CA PHE A 27 10.24 -0.82 9.86
C PHE A 27 10.97 0.23 10.70
N LYS A 28 10.58 1.48 10.53
CA LYS A 28 11.00 2.58 11.40
C LYS A 28 9.92 2.82 12.45
N ILE A 29 10.31 2.81 13.71
CA ILE A 29 9.43 3.04 14.84
C ILE A 29 9.96 4.22 15.63
N ASP A 30 9.14 5.25 15.77
CA ASP A 30 9.46 6.46 16.53
C ASP A 30 8.26 6.94 17.37
N SER A 31 8.36 8.12 17.96
CA SER A 31 7.29 8.68 18.80
C SER A 31 5.95 8.89 18.09
N SER A 32 5.93 8.93 16.75
CA SER A 32 4.72 9.10 15.93
C SER A 32 4.01 7.78 15.62
N GLY A 33 4.76 6.68 15.57
CA GLY A 33 4.23 5.36 15.22
C GLY A 33 5.23 4.45 14.52
N MET A 34 4.72 3.58 13.66
CA MET A 34 5.47 2.62 12.87
C MET A 34 5.32 2.95 11.38
N SER A 35 6.42 2.96 10.64
CA SER A 35 6.40 3.27 9.20
C SER A 35 7.31 2.36 8.38
N VAL A 36 6.97 2.24 7.10
CA VAL A 36 7.78 1.60 6.06
C VAL A 36 7.73 2.47 4.81
N ILE A 37 8.86 2.66 4.14
CA ILE A 37 8.93 3.14 2.77
C ILE A 37 9.83 2.17 2.00
N ALA A 38 9.30 1.64 0.90
CA ALA A 38 10.03 0.68 0.07
C ALA A 38 9.76 0.92 -1.42
N ILE A 39 10.75 0.57 -2.23
CA ILE A 39 10.67 0.61 -3.70
C ILE A 39 10.87 -0.82 -4.20
N ASP A 40 10.10 -1.22 -5.19
CA ASP A 40 10.23 -2.53 -5.81
C ASP A 40 11.58 -2.69 -6.54
N PRO A 41 12.05 -3.91 -6.78
CA PRO A 41 13.36 -4.13 -7.42
C PRO A 41 13.49 -3.54 -8.83
N ALA A 42 12.38 -3.32 -9.53
CA ALA A 42 12.38 -2.71 -10.87
C ALA A 42 12.41 -1.16 -10.83
N ASN A 43 12.31 -0.54 -9.65
CA ASN A 43 12.17 0.90 -9.44
C ASN A 43 10.95 1.52 -10.14
N VAL A 44 9.89 0.75 -10.31
CA VAL A 44 8.65 1.15 -10.97
C VAL A 44 7.56 1.51 -9.95
N ALA A 45 7.57 0.85 -8.80
CA ALA A 45 6.57 1.00 -7.76
C ALA A 45 7.17 1.34 -6.40
N MET A 46 6.51 2.23 -5.68
CA MET A 46 6.86 2.59 -4.30
C MET A 46 5.65 2.40 -3.40
N VAL A 47 5.89 1.98 -2.17
CA VAL A 47 4.88 1.89 -1.12
C VAL A 47 5.35 2.64 0.12
N ARG A 48 4.45 3.41 0.72
CA ARG A 48 4.58 3.97 2.07
C ARG A 48 3.45 3.44 2.93
N PHE A 49 3.80 2.93 4.06
CA PHE A 49 2.90 2.53 5.12
C PHE A 49 3.21 3.32 6.38
N PHE A 50 2.17 3.80 7.06
CA PHE A 50 2.29 4.43 8.37
C PHE A 50 1.15 3.96 9.27
N LEU A 51 1.49 3.49 10.47
CA LEU A 51 0.54 3.14 11.52
C LEU A 51 0.81 4.03 12.72
N ALA A 52 -0.13 4.90 13.03
CA ALA A 52 0.01 5.90 14.07
C ALA A 52 0.12 5.27 15.47
N LYS A 53 0.82 5.93 16.37
CA LYS A 53 1.03 5.47 17.75
C LYS A 53 -0.27 5.11 18.48
N ASN A 54 -1.35 5.86 18.24
CA ASN A 54 -2.65 5.64 18.86
C ASN A 54 -3.39 4.38 18.38
N ALA A 55 -2.90 3.71 17.33
CA ALA A 55 -3.37 2.38 16.94
C ALA A 55 -2.92 1.28 17.92
N PHE A 56 -1.88 1.54 18.71
CA PHE A 56 -1.29 0.60 19.65
C PHE A 56 -1.90 0.81 21.05
N SER A 57 -2.28 -0.27 21.73
CA SER A 57 -2.73 -0.22 23.12
C SER A 57 -1.55 -0.06 24.11
N GLN A 58 -0.34 -0.42 23.69
CA GLN A 58 0.92 -0.18 24.39
C GLN A 58 2.00 0.18 23.37
N PHE A 59 2.80 1.21 23.69
CA PHE A 59 3.84 1.71 22.79
C PHE A 59 5.03 2.24 23.58
N ASP A 60 5.92 1.32 24.00
CA ASP A 60 7.06 1.59 24.84
C ASP A 60 8.34 1.63 24.01
N LEU A 61 8.85 2.83 23.76
CA LEU A 61 10.14 3.07 23.10
C LEU A 61 11.22 3.28 24.13
N GLU A 62 12.38 2.62 23.94
CA GLU A 62 13.58 2.81 24.75
C GLU A 62 14.54 3.85 24.14
N ALA A 63 14.44 4.06 22.81
CA ALA A 63 15.23 5.02 22.05
C ALA A 63 14.32 6.01 21.30
N LYS A 64 14.89 7.11 20.78
CA LYS A 64 14.14 8.07 19.95
C LYS A 64 13.56 7.43 18.69
N GLN A 65 14.27 6.47 18.13
CA GLN A 65 13.89 5.71 16.94
C GLN A 65 14.48 4.31 17.03
N GLU A 66 13.72 3.33 16.53
CA GLU A 66 14.20 1.98 16.28
C GLU A 66 14.00 1.60 14.80
N ILE A 67 14.89 0.76 14.30
CA ILE A 67 14.82 0.22 12.94
C ILE A 67 14.83 -1.30 13.03
N TRP A 68 13.82 -1.94 12.43
CA TRP A 68 13.72 -3.39 12.34
C TRP A 68 13.80 -3.81 10.89
N GLY A 69 14.92 -4.39 10.47
CA GLY A 69 15.01 -5.04 9.16
C GLY A 69 14.32 -6.40 9.19
N VAL A 70 13.36 -6.61 8.33
CA VAL A 70 12.48 -7.77 8.38
C VAL A 70 12.30 -8.39 7.00
N ASN A 71 12.38 -9.72 6.92
CA ASN A 71 11.89 -10.47 5.77
C ASN A 71 10.36 -10.57 5.87
N LEU A 72 9.65 -9.99 4.88
CA LEU A 72 8.19 -9.91 4.90
C LEU A 72 7.51 -11.26 4.71
N GLU A 73 8.11 -12.19 3.98
CA GLU A 73 7.53 -13.52 3.79
C GLU A 73 7.46 -14.29 5.12
N ASP A 74 8.48 -14.15 5.97
CA ASP A 74 8.48 -14.80 7.26
C ASP A 74 7.54 -14.12 8.25
N LEU A 75 7.54 -12.77 8.28
CA LEU A 75 6.59 -12.03 9.11
C LEU A 75 5.13 -12.30 8.68
N LYS A 76 4.85 -12.35 7.38
CA LYS A 76 3.54 -12.68 6.82
C LYS A 76 3.04 -14.05 7.28
N LYS A 77 3.89 -15.09 7.22
CA LYS A 77 3.54 -16.45 7.70
C LYS A 77 3.10 -16.43 9.16
N ILE A 78 3.80 -15.65 10.00
CA ILE A 78 3.47 -15.51 11.42
C ILE A 78 2.17 -14.75 11.58
N LEU A 79 2.03 -13.57 10.97
CA LEU A 79 0.86 -12.70 11.13
C LEU A 79 -0.44 -13.33 10.61
N ARG A 80 -0.38 -14.20 9.60
CA ARG A 80 -1.54 -14.98 9.12
C ARG A 80 -2.11 -15.95 10.17
N ARG A 81 -1.40 -16.19 11.28
CA ARG A 81 -1.91 -17.00 12.41
C ARG A 81 -2.83 -16.20 13.34
N ALA A 82 -2.90 -14.88 13.16
CA ALA A 82 -3.79 -14.02 13.94
C ALA A 82 -5.25 -14.21 13.52
N GLY A 83 -6.14 -14.33 14.48
CA GLY A 83 -7.59 -14.34 14.30
C GLY A 83 -8.22 -12.99 14.70
N ILE A 84 -9.53 -12.87 14.51
CA ILE A 84 -10.31 -11.63 14.78
C ILE A 84 -10.17 -11.16 16.25
N LYS A 85 -9.97 -12.06 17.17
CA LYS A 85 -9.85 -11.78 18.62
C LYS A 85 -8.42 -11.90 19.13
N SER A 86 -7.43 -11.98 18.22
CA SER A 86 -6.04 -12.04 18.62
C SER A 86 -5.53 -10.67 19.02
N SER A 87 -4.74 -10.62 20.10
CA SER A 87 -3.81 -9.51 20.36
C SER A 87 -2.41 -9.90 19.93
N LEU A 88 -1.60 -8.92 19.59
CA LEU A 88 -0.23 -9.07 19.11
C LEU A 88 0.70 -8.20 19.96
N ILE A 89 1.74 -8.81 20.54
CA ILE A 89 2.84 -8.09 21.17
C ILE A 89 4.09 -8.33 20.36
N LEU A 90 4.78 -7.25 20.00
CA LEU A 90 6.07 -7.25 19.34
C LEU A 90 7.11 -6.71 20.32
N LYS A 91 8.11 -7.51 20.64
CA LYS A 91 9.19 -7.15 21.54
C LYS A 91 10.54 -7.39 20.88
N ARG A 92 11.34 -6.34 20.74
CA ARG A 92 12.71 -6.46 20.26
C ARG A 92 13.65 -6.80 21.40
N GLU A 93 14.47 -7.82 21.19
CA GLU A 93 15.59 -8.19 22.04
C GLU A 93 16.82 -8.42 21.16
N GLU A 94 17.78 -7.53 21.22
CA GLU A 94 18.97 -7.53 20.34
C GLU A 94 18.60 -7.61 18.86
N ASN A 95 18.98 -8.70 18.17
CA ASN A 95 18.70 -8.96 16.76
C ASN A 95 17.48 -9.87 16.56
N ARG A 96 16.59 -9.97 17.54
CA ARG A 96 15.40 -10.81 17.48
C ARG A 96 14.15 -9.99 17.75
N LEU A 97 13.12 -10.30 16.99
CA LEU A 97 11.77 -9.82 17.23
C LEU A 97 10.95 -10.98 17.82
N ASN A 98 10.65 -10.92 19.10
CA ASN A 98 9.75 -11.84 19.76
C ASN A 98 8.33 -11.38 19.49
N ILE A 99 7.50 -12.29 18.98
CA ILE A 99 6.14 -12.05 18.54
C ILE A 99 5.22 -12.95 19.36
N GLU A 100 4.45 -12.35 20.25
CA GLU A 100 3.46 -13.05 21.05
C GLU A 100 2.06 -12.75 20.46
N MET A 101 1.31 -13.80 20.17
CA MET A 101 -0.10 -13.73 19.82
C MET A 101 -0.94 -14.42 20.88
N SER A 102 -1.97 -13.74 21.35
CA SER A 102 -2.88 -14.26 22.34
C SER A 102 -4.33 -14.14 21.86
N ASP A 103 -5.01 -15.28 21.84
CA ASP A 103 -6.45 -15.43 21.73
C ASP A 103 -6.91 -16.48 22.76
N LYS A 104 -7.53 -17.58 22.34
CA LYS A 104 -7.75 -18.76 23.18
C LYS A 104 -6.49 -19.52 23.50
N ILE A 105 -5.43 -19.33 22.69
CA ILE A 105 -4.13 -19.97 22.80
C ILE A 105 -3.06 -18.89 22.73
N LYS A 106 -2.09 -18.95 23.65
CA LYS A 106 -0.91 -18.11 23.59
C LYS A 106 0.14 -18.78 22.68
N ARG A 107 0.58 -18.03 21.65
CA ARG A 107 1.59 -18.48 20.67
C ARG A 107 2.78 -17.53 20.70
N ASN A 108 3.96 -18.07 20.71
CA ASN A 108 5.21 -17.30 20.69
C ASN A 108 6.01 -17.68 19.45
N PHE A 109 6.48 -16.68 18.74
CA PHE A 109 7.37 -16.82 17.59
C PHE A 109 8.59 -15.93 17.82
N THR A 110 9.71 -16.31 17.24
CA THR A 110 10.91 -15.48 17.20
C THR A 110 11.32 -15.32 15.75
N LEU A 111 11.44 -14.07 15.30
CA LEU A 111 11.93 -13.70 13.99
C LEU A 111 13.30 -13.05 14.13
N ASN A 112 14.30 -13.52 13.39
CA ASN A 112 15.60 -12.87 13.35
C ASN A 112 15.48 -11.59 12.51
N LEU A 113 15.95 -10.48 13.06
CA LEU A 113 16.08 -9.23 12.34
C LEU A 113 17.30 -9.29 11.43
N ILE A 114 17.22 -8.62 10.29
CA ILE A 114 18.26 -8.57 9.26
C ILE A 114 18.84 -7.16 9.16
N ASP A 115 20.12 -7.07 8.83
CA ASP A 115 20.77 -5.78 8.58
C ASP A 115 20.61 -5.39 7.10
N ILE A 116 19.67 -4.49 6.82
CA ILE A 116 19.40 -3.98 5.49
C ILE A 116 20.23 -2.73 5.25
N LYS A 117 21.30 -2.84 4.47
CA LYS A 117 22.27 -1.75 4.21
C LYS A 117 21.81 -0.72 3.17
N SER A 118 20.61 -0.87 2.59
CA SER A 118 20.10 0.12 1.64
C SER A 118 19.90 1.48 2.31
N GLU A 119 20.12 2.57 1.55
CA GLU A 119 19.78 3.90 1.99
C GLU A 119 18.27 4.02 2.31
N ASP A 120 17.96 4.91 3.23
CA ASP A 120 16.58 5.24 3.55
C ASP A 120 15.92 5.90 2.35
N LYS A 121 14.73 5.46 2.01
CA LYS A 121 13.94 6.04 0.93
C LYS A 121 12.98 7.07 1.50
N GLU A 122 12.72 8.10 0.71
CA GLU A 122 11.72 9.12 1.00
C GLU A 122 10.69 9.16 -0.10
N MET A 123 9.47 9.56 0.24
CA MET A 123 8.42 9.75 -0.76
C MET A 123 8.78 10.95 -1.63
N PRO A 124 8.73 10.83 -2.96
CA PRO A 124 8.99 11.95 -3.85
C PRO A 124 7.91 13.02 -3.69
N ASN A 125 8.31 14.29 -3.80
CA ASN A 125 7.37 15.38 -3.93
C ASN A 125 6.87 15.44 -5.38
N LEU A 126 5.63 15.02 -5.59
CA LEU A 126 4.98 14.98 -6.91
C LEU A 126 3.84 15.99 -6.96
N GLU A 127 3.76 16.71 -8.07
CA GLU A 127 2.64 17.62 -8.35
C GLU A 127 1.67 16.93 -9.31
N PHE A 128 0.37 17.02 -9.01
CA PHE A 128 -0.68 16.35 -9.76
C PHE A 128 -1.70 17.36 -10.26
N SER A 129 -2.16 17.21 -11.50
CA SER A 129 -3.24 18.01 -12.09
C SER A 129 -4.62 17.39 -11.89
N ALA A 130 -4.68 16.13 -11.46
CA ALA A 130 -5.93 15.43 -11.21
C ALA A 130 -5.93 14.73 -9.85
N LYS A 131 -7.04 14.88 -9.13
CA LYS A 131 -7.39 14.14 -7.93
C LYS A 131 -8.79 13.58 -8.10
N VAL A 132 -8.93 12.26 -7.96
CA VAL A 132 -10.19 11.53 -8.04
C VAL A 132 -10.39 10.75 -6.76
N GLU A 133 -11.53 10.90 -6.11
CA GLU A 133 -11.99 10.05 -5.02
C GLU A 133 -13.09 9.15 -5.53
N ILE A 134 -12.84 7.85 -5.59
CA ILE A 134 -13.71 6.82 -6.14
C ILE A 134 -14.05 5.76 -5.10
N ASN A 135 -15.22 5.13 -5.22
CA ASN A 135 -15.54 3.93 -4.46
C ASN A 135 -14.52 2.83 -4.78
N SER A 136 -14.01 2.19 -3.73
CA SER A 136 -12.94 1.20 -3.85
C SER A 136 -13.35 -0.05 -4.65
N ALA A 137 -14.61 -0.48 -4.55
CA ALA A 137 -15.12 -1.62 -5.31
C ALA A 137 -15.16 -1.29 -6.80
N ASP A 138 -15.68 -0.11 -7.17
CA ASP A 138 -15.78 0.31 -8.56
C ASP A 138 -14.40 0.45 -9.23
N LEU A 139 -13.41 0.95 -8.49
CA LEU A 139 -12.03 0.99 -8.97
C LEU A 139 -11.46 -0.40 -9.23
N ILE A 140 -11.70 -1.34 -8.31
CA ILE A 140 -11.23 -2.72 -8.44
C ILE A 140 -11.84 -3.35 -9.69
N ASP A 141 -13.15 -3.27 -9.85
CA ASP A 141 -13.88 -3.86 -10.97
C ASP A 141 -13.38 -3.26 -12.30
N ALA A 142 -13.24 -1.94 -12.40
CA ALA A 142 -12.76 -1.29 -13.62
C ALA A 142 -11.32 -1.69 -14.00
N VAL A 143 -10.42 -1.88 -13.02
CA VAL A 143 -9.05 -2.36 -13.28
C VAL A 143 -9.07 -3.84 -13.66
N GLU A 144 -9.91 -4.66 -13.03
CA GLU A 144 -10.07 -6.08 -13.36
C GLU A 144 -10.66 -6.25 -14.76
N ASP A 145 -11.64 -5.43 -15.19
CA ASP A 145 -12.16 -5.41 -16.56
C ASP A 145 -11.07 -5.09 -17.59
N CYS A 146 -10.24 -4.10 -17.32
CA CYS A 146 -9.10 -3.77 -18.19
C CYS A 146 -8.09 -4.93 -18.28
N ALA A 147 -7.89 -5.68 -17.19
CA ALA A 147 -6.98 -6.81 -17.15
C ALA A 147 -7.42 -7.99 -18.04
N VAL A 148 -8.70 -8.05 -18.42
CA VAL A 148 -9.22 -9.07 -19.35
C VAL A 148 -8.69 -8.85 -20.77
N VAL A 149 -8.38 -7.60 -21.15
CA VAL A 149 -8.12 -7.23 -22.55
C VAL A 149 -6.69 -6.77 -22.82
N ALA A 150 -5.96 -6.30 -21.80
CA ALA A 150 -4.61 -5.73 -21.99
C ALA A 150 -3.73 -5.89 -20.74
N ASP A 151 -2.44 -5.56 -20.88
CA ASP A 151 -1.43 -5.52 -19.80
C ASP A 151 -1.19 -4.11 -19.22
N ALA A 152 -1.84 -3.10 -19.81
CA ALA A 152 -1.84 -1.73 -19.34
C ALA A 152 -3.20 -1.08 -19.55
N CYS A 153 -3.57 -0.14 -18.68
CA CYS A 153 -4.75 0.70 -18.84
C CYS A 153 -4.41 2.18 -18.67
N SER A 154 -5.24 3.03 -19.26
CA SER A 154 -5.15 4.49 -19.13
C SER A 154 -6.18 4.98 -18.13
N PHE A 155 -5.76 5.90 -17.27
CA PHE A 155 -6.61 6.75 -16.46
C PHE A 155 -6.75 8.08 -17.16
N VAL A 156 -7.97 8.50 -17.42
CA VAL A 156 -8.29 9.68 -18.25
C VAL A 156 -9.29 10.56 -17.52
N ILE A 157 -9.02 11.86 -17.50
CA ILE A 157 -10.03 12.87 -17.18
C ILE A 157 -10.39 13.59 -18.46
N GLU A 158 -11.66 13.52 -18.82
CA GLU A 158 -12.21 14.19 -20.00
C GLU A 158 -13.64 14.63 -19.73
N ASN A 159 -13.94 15.91 -20.00
CA ASN A 159 -15.29 16.49 -19.86
C ASN A 159 -15.92 16.25 -18.48
N ASN A 160 -15.14 16.36 -17.40
CA ASN A 160 -15.54 16.10 -16.02
C ASN A 160 -15.97 14.65 -15.74
N ASN A 161 -15.53 13.70 -16.57
CA ASN A 161 -15.67 12.27 -16.35
C ASN A 161 -14.30 11.67 -16.04
N PHE A 162 -14.27 10.69 -15.15
CA PHE A 162 -13.10 9.82 -14.91
C PHE A 162 -13.31 8.52 -15.68
N ILE A 163 -12.33 8.15 -16.46
CA ILE A 163 -12.37 6.99 -17.35
C ILE A 163 -11.18 6.10 -17.06
N ILE A 164 -11.43 4.80 -16.93
CA ILE A 164 -10.43 3.75 -16.91
C ILE A 164 -10.63 2.90 -18.17
N GLU A 165 -9.63 2.90 -19.05
CA GLU A 165 -9.75 2.22 -20.34
C GLU A 165 -8.50 1.42 -20.71
N ALA A 166 -8.68 0.32 -21.38
CA ALA A 166 -7.63 -0.48 -21.98
C ALA A 166 -8.00 -0.86 -23.42
N LYS A 167 -7.00 -0.88 -24.29
CA LYS A 167 -7.18 -1.24 -25.69
C LYS A 167 -6.00 -2.05 -26.18
N SER A 168 -6.33 -3.20 -26.82
CA SER A 168 -5.41 -4.02 -27.60
C SER A 168 -6.16 -4.53 -28.84
N LEU A 169 -6.27 -5.82 -29.10
CA LEU A 169 -7.21 -6.40 -30.07
C LEU A 169 -8.67 -6.23 -29.61
N ASN A 170 -8.89 -6.27 -28.30
CA ASN A 170 -10.16 -5.99 -27.65
C ASN A 170 -10.03 -4.71 -26.83
N SER A 171 -11.15 -4.17 -26.34
CA SER A 171 -11.17 -2.98 -25.50
C SER A 171 -12.10 -3.16 -24.29
N ALA A 172 -11.73 -2.51 -23.20
CA ALA A 172 -12.56 -2.32 -22.02
C ALA A 172 -12.56 -0.82 -21.67
N ARG A 173 -13.71 -0.29 -21.22
CA ARG A 173 -13.85 1.11 -20.83
C ARG A 173 -14.90 1.22 -19.73
N SER A 174 -14.52 1.74 -18.61
CA SER A 174 -15.39 2.12 -17.50
C SER A 174 -15.35 3.63 -17.37
N GLU A 175 -16.51 4.28 -17.30
CA GLU A 175 -16.66 5.73 -17.25
C GLU A 175 -17.49 6.12 -16.03
N PHE A 176 -16.99 7.05 -15.25
CA PHE A 176 -17.58 7.55 -14.02
C PHE A 176 -17.84 9.04 -14.17
N SER A 177 -19.10 9.46 -14.00
CA SER A 177 -19.50 10.87 -14.04
C SER A 177 -19.07 11.60 -12.76
N GLY A 178 -19.04 12.94 -12.81
CA GLY A 178 -18.80 13.77 -11.64
C GLY A 178 -19.84 13.62 -10.51
N ASP A 179 -20.99 12.96 -10.78
CA ASP A 179 -21.99 12.62 -9.76
C ASP A 179 -21.66 11.31 -9.02
N GLU A 180 -20.87 10.42 -9.64
CA GLU A 180 -20.48 9.12 -9.10
C GLU A 180 -19.13 9.17 -8.36
N VAL A 181 -18.26 10.06 -8.82
CA VAL A 181 -16.90 10.24 -8.24
C VAL A 181 -16.63 11.73 -7.97
N ASN A 182 -15.83 12.01 -6.94
CA ASN A 182 -15.40 13.39 -6.69
C ASN A 182 -14.14 13.67 -7.51
N ILE A 183 -14.26 14.54 -8.51
CA ILE A 183 -13.19 14.91 -9.44
C ILE A 183 -12.76 16.37 -9.17
N GLN A 184 -11.46 16.56 -8.94
CA GLN A 184 -10.80 17.86 -8.90
C GLN A 184 -9.66 17.80 -9.89
N ALA A 185 -9.90 18.15 -11.15
CA ALA A 185 -8.93 17.88 -12.20
C ALA A 185 -9.12 18.78 -13.43
N GLU A 186 -8.02 18.97 -14.15
CA GLU A 186 -7.99 19.34 -15.56
C GLU A 186 -7.95 18.08 -16.43
N ASN A 187 -8.29 18.21 -17.71
CA ASN A 187 -8.18 17.08 -18.65
C ASN A 187 -6.76 16.54 -18.68
N CYS A 188 -6.60 15.27 -18.43
CA CYS A 188 -5.29 14.61 -18.44
C CYS A 188 -5.44 13.12 -18.70
N LYS A 189 -4.33 12.49 -19.12
CA LYS A 189 -4.26 11.05 -19.39
C LYS A 189 -2.91 10.52 -18.97
N SER A 190 -2.90 9.35 -18.32
CA SER A 190 -1.68 8.60 -18.06
C SER A 190 -1.94 7.10 -18.12
N LYS A 191 -0.95 6.32 -18.53
CA LYS A 191 -1.04 4.88 -18.75
C LYS A 191 -0.21 4.14 -17.72
N TYR A 192 -0.75 3.04 -17.17
CA TYR A 192 -0.13 2.28 -16.09
C TYR A 192 -0.15 0.79 -16.34
N SER A 193 0.83 0.08 -15.78
CA SER A 193 0.88 -1.38 -15.81
C SER A 193 -0.23 -1.99 -14.97
N ILE A 194 -1.04 -2.86 -15.58
CA ILE A 194 -2.11 -3.59 -14.90
C ILE A 194 -1.55 -4.60 -13.89
N GLU A 195 -0.38 -5.17 -14.14
CA GLU A 195 0.27 -6.05 -13.17
C GLU A 195 0.47 -5.36 -11.81
N TYR A 196 0.95 -4.11 -11.82
CA TYR A 196 1.14 -3.32 -10.60
C TYR A 196 -0.18 -2.81 -10.04
N LEU A 197 -1.08 -2.32 -10.88
CA LEU A 197 -2.40 -1.86 -10.43
C LEU A 197 -3.16 -2.98 -9.72
N ASN A 198 -3.14 -4.21 -10.23
CA ASN A 198 -3.73 -5.38 -9.57
C ASN A 198 -3.13 -5.69 -8.18
N LYS A 199 -1.88 -5.33 -7.94
CA LYS A 199 -1.29 -5.42 -6.59
C LYS A 199 -1.82 -4.31 -5.69
N PHE A 200 -1.98 -3.10 -6.21
CA PHE A 200 -2.40 -1.91 -5.45
C PHE A 200 -3.89 -1.93 -5.10
N VAL A 201 -4.76 -2.23 -6.05
CA VAL A 201 -6.21 -2.27 -5.82
C VAL A 201 -6.65 -3.35 -4.82
N LYS A 202 -5.81 -4.36 -4.56
CA LYS A 202 -6.03 -5.26 -3.41
C LYS A 202 -6.02 -4.51 -2.08
N GLY A 203 -5.25 -3.42 -1.99
CA GLY A 203 -5.25 -2.53 -0.83
C GLY A 203 -6.55 -1.76 -0.68
N SER A 204 -7.21 -1.41 -1.77
CA SER A 204 -8.51 -0.72 -1.77
C SER A 204 -9.61 -1.52 -1.06
N LYS A 205 -9.46 -2.85 -0.94
CA LYS A 205 -10.36 -3.69 -0.12
C LYS A 205 -10.33 -3.38 1.38
N LEU A 206 -9.41 -2.53 1.82
CA LEU A 206 -9.28 -2.12 3.22
C LEU A 206 -10.07 -0.86 3.57
N CYS A 207 -10.58 -0.12 2.58
CA CYS A 207 -11.33 1.12 2.76
C CYS A 207 -12.46 1.24 1.74
N ASP A 208 -13.46 2.05 2.04
CA ASP A 208 -14.62 2.26 1.16
C ASP A 208 -14.27 3.13 -0.05
N LYS A 209 -13.31 4.05 0.12
CA LYS A 209 -12.89 5.01 -0.89
C LYS A 209 -11.39 4.99 -1.10
N THR A 210 -10.99 5.13 -2.35
CA THR A 210 -9.61 5.27 -2.80
C THR A 210 -9.41 6.63 -3.44
N ILE A 211 -8.30 7.29 -3.11
CA ILE A 211 -7.92 8.58 -3.72
C ILE A 211 -6.80 8.30 -4.73
N LEU A 212 -7.02 8.77 -5.96
CA LEU A 212 -6.09 8.69 -7.06
C LEU A 212 -5.60 10.10 -7.41
N ASN A 213 -4.28 10.28 -7.50
CA ASN A 213 -3.67 11.53 -7.91
C ASN A 213 -2.76 11.22 -9.10
N PHE A 214 -2.94 11.93 -10.22
CA PHE A 214 -2.14 11.74 -11.43
C PHE A 214 -2.11 13.01 -12.29
N ALA A 215 -1.37 12.99 -13.39
CA ALA A 215 -1.30 14.04 -14.40
C ALA A 215 -0.95 13.41 -15.76
N ASN A 216 -0.77 14.20 -16.81
CA ASN A 216 -0.37 13.70 -18.13
C ASN A 216 0.99 12.98 -18.05
N ASP A 217 1.04 11.71 -18.50
CA ASP A 217 2.23 10.87 -18.56
C ASP A 217 3.07 10.91 -17.26
N HIS A 218 2.36 10.96 -16.12
CA HIS A 218 2.93 11.19 -14.79
C HIS A 218 2.70 10.00 -13.87
N PRO A 219 3.53 9.80 -12.83
CA PRO A 219 3.26 8.76 -11.84
C PRO A 219 1.88 8.87 -11.22
N LEU A 220 1.23 7.72 -11.00
CA LEU A 220 0.03 7.61 -10.19
C LEU A 220 0.43 7.57 -8.73
N ARG A 221 -0.24 8.35 -7.89
CA ARG A 221 -0.28 8.15 -6.46
C ARG A 221 -1.66 7.67 -6.04
N MET A 222 -1.72 6.55 -5.36
CA MET A 222 -2.93 5.97 -4.80
C MET A 222 -2.87 6.02 -3.28
N ASP A 223 -3.82 6.71 -2.66
CA ASP A 223 -3.88 6.92 -1.23
C ASP A 223 -5.07 6.16 -0.62
N LEU A 224 -4.78 5.35 0.38
CA LEU A 224 -5.73 4.59 1.18
C LEU A 224 -5.62 5.06 2.63
N ASN A 225 -6.65 5.78 3.08
CA ASN A 225 -6.73 6.31 4.43
C ASN A 225 -7.71 5.46 5.24
N ILE A 226 -7.18 4.81 6.26
CA ILE A 226 -7.95 3.98 7.19
C ILE A 226 -7.64 4.52 8.58
N GLU A 227 -8.59 4.49 9.50
CA GLU A 227 -8.41 4.98 10.85
C GLU A 227 -7.02 4.64 11.43
N ASN A 228 -6.25 5.64 11.84
CA ASN A 228 -4.89 5.52 12.37
C ASN A 228 -3.84 4.90 11.43
N MET A 229 -4.17 4.66 10.16
CA MET A 229 -3.26 4.06 9.18
C MET A 229 -3.33 4.80 7.83
N GLU A 230 -2.16 5.02 7.24
CA GLU A 230 -2.01 5.49 5.87
C GLU A 230 -1.26 4.44 5.05
N LEU A 231 -1.78 4.13 3.88
CA LEU A 231 -1.11 3.28 2.90
C LEU A 231 -1.14 3.99 1.55
N ASN A 232 0.04 4.33 1.05
CA ASN A 232 0.21 5.06 -0.19
C ASN A 232 1.03 4.22 -1.17
N PHE A 233 0.62 4.20 -2.42
CA PHE A 233 1.38 3.60 -3.51
C PHE A 233 1.72 4.66 -4.55
N ILE A 234 2.89 4.55 -5.15
CA ILE A 234 3.27 5.33 -6.33
C ILE A 234 3.63 4.33 -7.42
N LEU A 235 3.15 4.58 -8.63
CA LEU A 235 3.42 3.77 -9.81
C LEU A 235 3.93 4.68 -10.94
N ALA A 236 5.07 4.36 -11.50
CA ALA A 236 5.58 5.04 -12.68
C ALA A 236 4.62 4.87 -13.88
N PRO A 237 4.46 5.89 -14.73
CA PRO A 237 3.68 5.77 -15.95
C PRO A 237 4.35 4.80 -16.92
N ARG A 238 3.56 4.20 -17.79
CA ARG A 238 4.05 3.44 -18.93
C ARG A 238 4.16 4.37 -20.13
N VAL A 239 5.36 4.77 -20.46
CA VAL A 239 5.62 5.62 -21.63
C VAL A 239 5.56 4.74 -22.88
N GLU A 240 4.78 5.15 -23.88
CA GLU A 240 4.85 4.52 -25.20
C GLU A 240 6.15 5.01 -25.87
N SER A 241 7.04 4.08 -26.23
CA SER A 241 8.10 4.39 -27.18
C SER A 241 7.44 4.65 -28.52
N GLU A 242 7.59 5.85 -29.05
CA GLU A 242 7.29 6.12 -30.46
C GLU A 242 8.28 5.29 -31.29
N ASP A 243 7.81 4.13 -31.79
CA ASP A 243 8.47 3.38 -32.86
C ASP A 243 7.92 3.81 -34.22
#